data_bb6dfdf751cb09eef8e2f7dc3eb2dfc5
#
_entry.id   bb6dfdf751cb09eef8e2f7dc3eb2dfc5
#
_cell.length_a   1.000
_cell.length_b   1.000
_cell.length_c   1.000
_cell.angle_alpha   90.00
_cell.angle_beta   90.00
_cell.angle_gamma   90.00
#
_symmetry.space_group_name_H-M   'P 1'
#
loop_
_entity.id
_entity.type
_entity.pdbx_description
1 polymer ?
#
loop_
_entity_poly.entity_id
_entity_poly.type
_entity_poly.pdbx_seq_one_letter_code
_entity_poly.pdbx_strand_id
1 'polypeptide(L)'
;MTLSAADSARHAVENPLLKPYLGDSHLAITIGLLVLLAVVFLRGFGEAIRLAVAVAGPYLVFNAILIARCFVELWQHPALLQSWHKALLGRNQGWVSVLIAAAIVFPQLALGLSGFETGVAVMPLIRGDEDDASGSHDGVPRGRTRNTGKLLLTAAALMSIMLLTSSLASALLIPDWAYREGGVASGRALAYLAPTYLGSAFGSVYDINTILILWFAGASAMAGLLNLVPRHLPRFGMAPRWVALVRPLVPVLFTIDLVVTLVFRGDVNHQAGAYATGVLALIFSASIAACLGSWQDARDNDQAASGRLKASISAFVPSCSAIRLRST
;
A
#
# COMPACT_ATOMS: atom_id res chain seq x y z
N MET A 1 0.38 9.66 -2.95
CA MET A 1 1.37 10.61 -2.41
C MET A 1 0.74 11.45 -1.31
N THR A 2 -0.37 12.15 -1.57
CA THR A 2 -1.05 13.03 -0.60
C THR A 2 -1.46 12.32 0.68
N LEU A 3 -2.08 11.13 0.58
CA LEU A 3 -2.49 10.31 1.72
C LEU A 3 -1.31 9.94 2.62
N SER A 4 -0.21 9.46 2.02
CA SER A 4 1.00 9.09 2.77
C SER A 4 1.66 10.29 3.45
N ALA A 5 1.67 11.45 2.80
CA ALA A 5 2.18 12.69 3.39
C ALA A 5 1.28 13.20 4.53
N ALA A 6 -0.04 13.11 4.38
CA ALA A 6 -0.99 13.50 5.41
C ALA A 6 -0.91 12.58 6.63
N ASP A 7 -0.78 11.26 6.42
CA ASP A 7 -0.64 10.31 7.52
C ASP A 7 0.71 10.47 8.24
N SER A 8 1.80 10.70 7.49
CA SER A 8 3.10 11.06 8.05
C SER A 8 3.04 12.33 8.90
N ALA A 9 2.30 13.36 8.44
CA ALA A 9 2.09 14.60 9.18
C ALA A 9 1.28 14.37 10.47
N ARG A 10 0.26 13.49 10.45
CA ARG A 10 -0.50 13.11 11.64
C ARG A 10 0.43 12.49 12.69
N HIS A 11 1.26 11.53 12.33
CA HIS A 11 2.24 10.95 13.24
C HIS A 11 3.23 11.97 13.77
N ALA A 12 3.67 12.94 12.94
CA ALA A 12 4.59 13.99 13.37
C ALA A 12 3.98 14.95 14.42
N VAL A 13 2.73 15.38 14.21
CA VAL A 13 2.03 16.29 15.15
C VAL A 13 1.72 15.60 16.48
N GLU A 14 1.45 14.30 16.45
CA GLU A 14 1.09 13.55 17.66
C GLU A 14 2.30 12.95 18.38
N ASN A 15 3.50 12.99 17.78
CA ASN A 15 4.71 12.50 18.41
C ASN A 15 5.12 13.39 19.58
N PRO A 16 5.34 12.84 20.81
CA PRO A 16 5.70 13.63 21.99
C PRO A 16 6.97 14.46 21.85
N LEU A 17 7.94 14.00 21.04
CA LEU A 17 9.20 14.70 20.80
C LEU A 17 9.05 15.84 19.78
N LEU A 18 8.17 15.69 18.79
CA LEU A 18 8.01 16.64 17.69
C LEU A 18 6.90 17.66 17.94
N LYS A 19 5.88 17.29 18.70
CA LYS A 19 4.72 18.15 19.02
C LYS A 19 5.09 19.53 19.55
N PRO A 20 6.08 19.71 20.46
CA PRO A 20 6.45 21.02 20.96
C PRO A 20 6.98 21.98 19.89
N TYR A 21 7.53 21.43 18.79
CA TYR A 21 8.14 22.20 17.70
C TYR A 21 7.19 22.43 16.52
N LEU A 22 6.30 21.49 16.26
CA LEU A 22 5.43 21.47 15.07
C LEU A 22 4.04 22.06 15.35
N GLY A 23 3.62 22.15 16.62
CA GLY A 23 2.27 22.56 16.99
C GLY A 23 1.19 21.69 16.33
N ASP A 24 0.00 22.27 16.10
CA ASP A 24 -1.14 21.58 15.49
C ASP A 24 -1.26 21.84 13.96
N SER A 25 -0.17 22.23 13.30
CA SER A 25 -0.16 22.65 11.89
C SER A 25 -0.11 21.47 10.92
N HIS A 26 -1.02 20.49 11.06
CA HIS A 26 -1.08 19.27 10.24
C HIS A 26 -1.02 19.54 8.73
N LEU A 27 -1.83 20.50 8.22
CA LEU A 27 -1.86 20.83 6.79
C LEU A 27 -0.53 21.42 6.31
N ALA A 28 0.10 22.31 7.10
CA ALA A 28 1.37 22.92 6.73
C ALA A 28 2.50 21.87 6.66
N ILE A 29 2.50 20.92 7.60
CA ILE A 29 3.48 19.82 7.62
C ILE A 29 3.26 18.91 6.41
N THR A 30 2.00 18.57 6.08
CA THR A 30 1.67 17.77 4.89
C THR A 30 2.20 18.43 3.62
N ILE A 31 1.95 19.74 3.45
CA ILE A 31 2.45 20.51 2.30
C ILE A 31 3.99 20.54 2.30
N GLY A 32 4.60 20.76 3.46
CA GLY A 32 6.06 20.74 3.60
C GLY A 32 6.69 19.41 3.18
N LEU A 33 6.09 18.28 3.56
CA LEU A 33 6.53 16.94 3.16
C LEU A 33 6.36 16.71 1.66
N LEU A 34 5.29 17.21 1.03
CA LEU A 34 5.09 17.15 -0.41
C LEU A 34 6.11 18.01 -1.17
N VAL A 35 6.39 19.23 -0.69
CA VAL A 35 7.44 20.09 -1.26
C VAL A 35 8.80 19.43 -1.17
N LEU A 36 9.15 18.87 0.01
CA LEU A 36 10.39 18.15 0.20
C LEU A 36 10.51 16.97 -0.78
N LEU A 37 9.41 16.22 -0.98
CA LEU A 37 9.34 15.14 -1.93
C LEU A 37 9.62 15.63 -3.37
N ALA A 38 8.95 16.69 -3.80
CA ALA A 38 9.16 17.28 -5.12
C ALA A 38 10.63 17.74 -5.32
N VAL A 39 11.22 18.40 -4.33
CA VAL A 39 12.61 18.85 -4.37
C VAL A 39 13.58 17.67 -4.50
N VAL A 40 13.37 16.59 -3.75
CA VAL A 40 14.19 15.37 -3.84
C VAL A 40 14.13 14.78 -5.25
N PHE A 41 12.93 14.70 -5.85
CA PHE A 41 12.78 14.19 -7.22
C PHE A 41 13.38 15.08 -8.30
N LEU A 42 13.34 16.40 -8.12
CA LEU A 42 13.98 17.35 -9.05
C LEU A 42 15.52 17.25 -8.99
N ARG A 43 16.09 16.92 -7.82
CA ARG A 43 17.55 16.76 -7.66
C ARG A 43 18.10 15.43 -8.16
N GLY A 44 17.28 14.38 -8.19
CA GLY A 44 17.64 13.06 -8.69
C GLY A 44 17.26 11.93 -7.75
N PHE A 45 16.75 10.84 -8.32
CA PHE A 45 16.06 9.76 -7.57
C PHE A 45 16.99 8.62 -7.10
N GLY A 46 18.21 8.51 -7.64
CA GLY A 46 19.06 7.31 -7.43
C GLY A 46 19.45 7.03 -5.97
N GLU A 47 19.56 8.06 -5.13
CA GLU A 47 19.92 7.90 -3.71
C GLU A 47 18.69 7.58 -2.83
N ALA A 48 17.50 8.02 -3.23
CA ALA A 48 16.26 7.82 -2.47
C ALA A 48 15.89 6.34 -2.34
N ILE A 49 16.22 5.49 -3.31
CA ILE A 49 15.92 4.04 -3.24
C ILE A 49 16.74 3.36 -2.13
N ARG A 50 18.04 3.67 -2.03
CA ARG A 50 18.88 3.09 -0.97
C ARG A 50 18.40 3.51 0.43
N LEU A 51 18.01 4.77 0.55
CA LEU A 51 17.49 5.30 1.80
C LEU A 51 16.13 4.68 2.15
N ALA A 52 15.24 4.47 1.17
CA ALA A 52 13.96 3.78 1.37
C ALA A 52 14.16 2.36 1.92
N VAL A 53 15.11 1.59 1.38
CA VAL A 53 15.45 0.25 1.88
C VAL A 53 16.01 0.32 3.30
N ALA A 54 16.88 1.30 3.58
CA ALA A 54 17.46 1.51 4.92
C ALA A 54 16.41 1.88 5.99
N VAL A 55 15.30 2.50 5.59
CA VAL A 55 14.17 2.83 6.48
C VAL A 55 13.20 1.65 6.61
N ALA A 56 12.94 0.93 5.51
CA ALA A 56 12.00 -0.17 5.50
C ALA A 56 12.46 -1.37 6.35
N GLY A 57 13.75 -1.67 6.37
CA GLY A 57 14.31 -2.75 7.19
C GLY A 57 14.01 -2.56 8.68
N PRO A 58 14.46 -1.46 9.32
CA PRO A 58 14.13 -1.15 10.71
C PRO A 58 12.63 -1.11 10.97
N TYR A 59 11.82 -0.57 10.06
CA TYR A 59 10.36 -0.53 10.19
C TYR A 59 9.77 -1.94 10.36
N LEU A 60 10.17 -2.88 9.53
CA LEU A 60 9.72 -4.27 9.63
C LEU A 60 10.17 -4.92 10.95
N VAL A 61 11.41 -4.67 11.36
CA VAL A 61 11.95 -5.18 12.62
C VAL A 61 11.19 -4.61 13.82
N PHE A 62 10.95 -3.31 13.87
CA PHE A 62 10.21 -2.69 14.96
C PHE A 62 8.76 -3.19 15.02
N ASN A 63 8.10 -3.38 13.88
CA ASN A 63 6.77 -3.98 13.84
C ASN A 63 6.79 -5.43 14.34
N ALA A 64 7.77 -6.23 13.92
CA ALA A 64 7.90 -7.61 14.39
C ALA A 64 8.11 -7.70 15.91
N ILE A 65 8.97 -6.83 16.47
CA ILE A 65 9.20 -6.74 17.92
C ILE A 65 7.92 -6.34 18.65
N LEU A 66 7.24 -5.30 18.18
CA LEU A 66 6.00 -4.81 18.78
C LEU A 66 4.90 -5.88 18.73
N ILE A 67 4.68 -6.51 17.59
CA ILE A 67 3.69 -7.57 17.41
C ILE A 67 4.02 -8.76 18.32
N ALA A 68 5.28 -9.18 18.35
CA ALA A 68 5.71 -10.26 19.25
C ALA A 68 5.41 -9.93 20.71
N ARG A 69 5.68 -8.70 21.16
CA ARG A 69 5.36 -8.26 22.53
C ARG A 69 3.86 -8.24 22.81
N CYS A 70 3.06 -7.79 21.83
CA CYS A 70 1.60 -7.84 21.94
C CYS A 70 1.07 -9.27 22.05
N PHE A 71 1.64 -10.22 21.31
CA PHE A 71 1.27 -11.64 21.42
C PHE A 71 1.67 -12.26 22.76
N VAL A 72 2.80 -11.87 23.34
CA VAL A 72 3.17 -12.27 24.71
C VAL A 72 2.12 -11.78 25.71
N GLU A 73 1.66 -10.55 25.59
CA GLU A 73 0.61 -9.97 26.43
C GLU A 73 -0.71 -10.73 26.29
N LEU A 74 -1.11 -11.04 25.06
CA LEU A 74 -2.31 -11.83 24.79
C LEU A 74 -2.22 -13.24 25.36
N TRP A 75 -1.04 -13.85 25.34
CA TRP A 75 -0.81 -15.17 25.95
C TRP A 75 -0.96 -15.13 27.46
N GLN A 76 -0.50 -14.06 28.11
CA GLN A 76 -0.62 -13.87 29.55
C GLN A 76 -2.06 -13.56 30.00
N HIS A 77 -2.88 -12.97 29.10
CA HIS A 77 -4.24 -12.54 29.40
C HIS A 77 -5.30 -13.17 28.46
N PRO A 78 -5.51 -14.50 28.51
CA PRO A 78 -6.42 -15.21 27.60
C PRO A 78 -7.89 -14.77 27.75
N ALA A 79 -8.25 -14.14 28.88
CA ALA A 79 -9.56 -13.57 29.11
C ALA A 79 -9.93 -12.47 28.08
N LEU A 80 -8.94 -11.74 27.54
CA LEU A 80 -9.17 -10.73 26.50
C LEU A 80 -9.75 -11.34 25.22
N LEU A 81 -9.23 -12.49 24.81
CA LEU A 81 -9.74 -13.21 23.63
C LEU A 81 -11.18 -13.70 23.85
N GLN A 82 -11.46 -14.20 25.06
CA GLN A 82 -12.82 -14.67 25.38
C GLN A 82 -13.83 -13.53 25.43
N SER A 83 -13.46 -12.39 26.04
CA SER A 83 -14.31 -11.19 26.10
C SER A 83 -14.58 -10.61 24.72
N TRP A 84 -13.56 -10.54 23.88
CA TRP A 84 -13.70 -10.10 22.48
C TRP A 84 -14.61 -11.02 21.68
N HIS A 85 -14.43 -12.34 21.80
CA HIS A 85 -15.27 -13.33 21.10
C HIS A 85 -16.74 -13.20 21.53
N LYS A 86 -17.01 -13.05 22.83
CA LYS A 86 -18.37 -12.81 23.36
C LYS A 86 -18.95 -11.50 22.84
N ALA A 87 -18.17 -10.42 22.83
CA ALA A 87 -18.62 -9.13 22.31
C ALA A 87 -18.92 -9.18 20.81
N LEU A 88 -18.09 -9.87 20.01
CA LEU A 88 -18.28 -10.03 18.58
C LEU A 88 -19.58 -10.75 18.24
N LEU A 89 -19.83 -11.89 18.88
CA LEU A 89 -21.03 -12.69 18.63
C LEU A 89 -22.28 -12.07 19.27
N GLY A 90 -22.17 -11.49 20.46
CA GLY A 90 -23.28 -10.82 21.13
C GLY A 90 -23.79 -9.60 20.37
N ARG A 91 -22.90 -8.82 19.77
CA ARG A 91 -23.22 -7.64 18.98
C ARG A 91 -23.85 -7.99 17.63
N ASN A 92 -23.42 -9.07 17.01
CA ASN A 92 -23.80 -9.43 15.64
C ASN A 92 -24.83 -10.59 15.55
N GLN A 93 -25.31 -11.11 16.67
CA GLN A 93 -26.31 -12.20 16.72
C GLN A 93 -25.93 -13.46 15.92
N GLY A 94 -24.61 -13.73 15.76
CA GLY A 94 -24.09 -14.94 15.12
C GLY A 94 -23.07 -14.70 14.02
N TRP A 95 -22.42 -15.78 13.58
CA TRP A 95 -21.34 -15.75 12.58
C TRP A 95 -21.77 -15.22 11.20
N VAL A 96 -23.03 -15.47 10.80
CA VAL A 96 -23.54 -14.99 9.50
C VAL A 96 -23.56 -13.46 9.46
N SER A 97 -24.03 -12.81 10.53
CA SER A 97 -24.03 -11.35 10.63
C SER A 97 -22.61 -10.78 10.67
N VAL A 98 -21.65 -11.47 11.29
CA VAL A 98 -20.24 -11.10 11.27
C VAL A 98 -19.68 -11.12 9.85
N LEU A 99 -19.97 -12.18 9.08
CA LEU A 99 -19.54 -12.31 7.69
C LEU A 99 -20.17 -11.24 6.79
N ILE A 100 -21.45 -10.93 6.97
CA ILE A 100 -22.13 -9.86 6.22
C ILE A 100 -21.49 -8.50 6.54
N ALA A 101 -21.26 -8.19 7.83
CA ALA A 101 -20.62 -6.97 8.26
C ALA A 101 -19.18 -6.87 7.68
N ALA A 102 -18.41 -7.96 7.72
CA ALA A 102 -17.08 -8.03 7.13
C ALA A 102 -17.12 -7.79 5.61
N ALA A 103 -18.09 -8.35 4.89
CA ALA A 103 -18.27 -8.15 3.46
C ALA A 103 -18.60 -6.69 3.11
N ILE A 104 -19.40 -6.00 3.93
CA ILE A 104 -19.73 -4.58 3.74
C ILE A 104 -18.51 -3.69 3.97
N VAL A 105 -17.66 -4.02 4.95
CA VAL A 105 -16.47 -3.25 5.29
C VAL A 105 -15.29 -3.61 4.38
N PHE A 106 -15.32 -4.78 3.71
CA PHE A 106 -14.24 -5.27 2.84
C PHE A 106 -13.69 -4.23 1.84
N PRO A 107 -14.51 -3.38 1.17
CA PRO A 107 -14.02 -2.35 0.28
C PRO A 107 -13.02 -1.37 0.93
N GLN A 108 -13.18 -1.09 2.22
CA GLN A 108 -12.28 -0.20 2.95
C GLN A 108 -10.89 -0.81 3.17
N LEU A 109 -10.78 -2.16 3.13
CA LEU A 109 -9.51 -2.88 3.23
C LEU A 109 -8.67 -2.80 1.96
N ALA A 110 -9.22 -2.30 0.84
CA ALA A 110 -8.50 -2.10 -0.42
C ALA A 110 -7.28 -1.17 -0.28
N LEU A 111 -7.29 -0.29 0.73
CA LEU A 111 -6.11 0.52 1.09
C LEU A 111 -4.86 -0.33 1.37
N GLY A 112 -5.02 -1.49 2.00
CA GLY A 112 -3.93 -2.41 2.28
C GLY A 112 -3.30 -3.05 1.04
N LEU A 113 -4.02 -3.04 -0.09
CA LEU A 113 -3.57 -3.63 -1.36
C LEU A 113 -2.84 -2.63 -2.27
N SER A 114 -2.79 -1.36 -1.92
CA SER A 114 -2.28 -0.26 -2.77
C SER A 114 -0.82 -0.42 -3.21
N GLY A 115 -0.01 -1.19 -2.49
CA GLY A 115 1.40 -1.44 -2.84
C GLY A 115 1.60 -2.39 -4.03
N PHE A 116 0.65 -3.28 -4.31
CA PHE A 116 0.78 -4.27 -5.38
C PHE A 116 0.73 -3.66 -6.76
N GLU A 117 -0.05 -2.60 -6.97
CA GLU A 117 -0.15 -1.89 -8.24
C GLU A 117 1.20 -1.29 -8.65
N THR A 118 1.92 -0.72 -7.69
CA THR A 118 3.27 -0.19 -7.92
C THR A 118 4.23 -1.33 -8.28
N GLY A 119 4.12 -2.50 -7.63
CA GLY A 119 4.91 -3.69 -7.95
C GLY A 119 4.75 -4.14 -9.40
N VAL A 120 3.51 -4.12 -9.91
CA VAL A 120 3.21 -4.45 -11.32
C VAL A 120 3.76 -3.36 -12.26
N ALA A 121 3.60 -2.09 -11.92
CA ALA A 121 4.08 -0.97 -12.74
C ALA A 121 5.60 -0.96 -12.92
N VAL A 122 6.38 -1.45 -11.94
CA VAL A 122 7.84 -1.54 -12.01
C VAL A 122 8.36 -2.86 -12.58
N MET A 123 7.49 -3.80 -12.99
CA MET A 123 7.87 -5.07 -13.61
C MET A 123 8.92 -4.93 -14.74
N PRO A 124 8.83 -3.93 -15.64
CA PRO A 124 9.84 -3.74 -16.69
C PRO A 124 11.25 -3.43 -16.18
N LEU A 125 11.40 -2.99 -14.92
CA LEU A 125 12.67 -2.68 -14.28
C LEU A 125 13.30 -3.87 -13.56
N ILE A 126 12.55 -4.98 -13.40
CA ILE A 126 13.03 -6.17 -12.71
C ILE A 126 14.00 -6.91 -13.63
N ARG A 127 15.14 -7.35 -13.07
CA ARG A 127 16.12 -8.17 -13.78
C ARG A 127 15.47 -9.50 -14.22
N GLY A 128 15.59 -9.80 -15.53
CA GLY A 128 15.29 -11.10 -16.08
C GLY A 128 16.48 -12.06 -15.95
N ASP A 129 16.31 -13.26 -16.44
CA ASP A 129 17.40 -14.23 -16.61
C ASP A 129 18.18 -13.93 -17.91
N GLU A 130 19.35 -14.57 -18.12
CA GLU A 130 20.19 -14.39 -19.33
C GLU A 130 19.44 -14.78 -20.61
N ASP A 131 18.51 -15.73 -20.50
CA ASP A 131 17.65 -16.17 -21.61
C ASP A 131 16.65 -15.07 -22.07
N ASP A 132 16.30 -14.14 -21.19
CA ASP A 132 15.47 -12.98 -21.56
C ASP A 132 16.22 -11.97 -22.43
N ALA A 133 17.56 -11.91 -22.32
CA ALA A 133 18.42 -11.02 -23.08
C ALA A 133 18.74 -11.59 -24.49
N SER A 134 18.73 -12.91 -24.65
CA SER A 134 19.02 -13.60 -25.91
C SER A 134 17.83 -13.72 -26.86
N GLY A 135 16.67 -13.12 -26.48
CA GLY A 135 15.45 -13.17 -27.27
C GLY A 135 14.84 -14.58 -27.28
N SER A 136 14.01 -14.89 -26.29
CA SER A 136 13.28 -16.15 -26.32
C SER A 136 12.44 -16.23 -27.61
N HIS A 137 12.38 -17.43 -28.23
CA HIS A 137 11.67 -17.69 -29.49
C HIS A 137 10.20 -17.18 -29.50
N ASP A 138 9.60 -16.94 -28.32
CA ASP A 138 8.20 -16.49 -28.17
C ASP A 138 8.06 -15.02 -27.78
N GLY A 139 9.16 -14.24 -27.66
CA GLY A 139 9.13 -12.81 -27.30
C GLY A 139 8.64 -12.52 -25.87
N VAL A 140 8.43 -13.54 -25.03
CA VAL A 140 7.93 -13.40 -23.65
C VAL A 140 9.10 -13.49 -22.67
N PRO A 141 9.39 -12.45 -21.85
CA PRO A 141 10.50 -12.45 -20.87
C PRO A 141 10.14 -13.33 -19.64
N ARG A 142 10.32 -14.63 -19.79
CA ARG A 142 9.91 -15.64 -18.78
C ARG A 142 10.65 -15.48 -17.46
N GLY A 143 11.94 -15.17 -17.47
CA GLY A 143 12.74 -14.95 -16.28
C GLY A 143 12.28 -13.73 -15.50
N ARG A 144 12.03 -12.62 -16.18
CA ARG A 144 11.50 -11.39 -15.57
C ARG A 144 10.11 -11.63 -14.96
N THR A 145 9.23 -12.33 -15.66
CA THR A 145 7.88 -12.68 -15.17
C THR A 145 7.97 -13.54 -13.92
N ARG A 146 8.85 -14.55 -13.91
CA ARG A 146 9.09 -15.43 -12.76
C ARG A 146 9.62 -14.65 -11.55
N ASN A 147 10.60 -13.76 -11.76
CA ASN A 147 11.19 -12.96 -10.70
C ASN A 147 10.20 -11.94 -10.13
N THR A 148 9.36 -11.34 -10.98
CA THR A 148 8.25 -10.48 -10.55
C THR A 148 7.24 -11.27 -9.72
N GLY A 149 6.87 -12.48 -10.16
CA GLY A 149 5.96 -13.35 -9.40
C GLY A 149 6.50 -13.71 -8.02
N LYS A 150 7.80 -14.01 -7.89
CA LYS A 150 8.45 -14.25 -6.59
C LYS A 150 8.40 -13.00 -5.70
N LEU A 151 8.71 -11.82 -6.25
CA LEU A 151 8.66 -10.56 -5.53
C LEU A 151 7.25 -10.29 -4.98
N LEU A 152 6.24 -10.40 -5.84
CA LEU A 152 4.85 -10.16 -5.46
C LEU A 152 4.35 -11.18 -4.43
N LEU A 153 4.69 -12.45 -4.59
CA LEU A 153 4.32 -13.50 -3.63
C LEU A 153 4.95 -13.26 -2.26
N THR A 154 6.24 -12.92 -2.24
CA THR A 154 6.96 -12.62 -0.98
C THR A 154 6.35 -11.38 -0.30
N ALA A 155 6.09 -10.33 -1.07
CA ALA A 155 5.43 -9.13 -0.55
C ALA A 155 4.03 -9.44 -0.02
N ALA A 156 3.23 -10.23 -0.76
CA ALA A 156 1.88 -10.63 -0.35
C ALA A 156 1.91 -11.45 0.94
N ALA A 157 2.80 -12.42 1.06
CA ALA A 157 2.93 -13.25 2.25
C ALA A 157 3.33 -12.41 3.47
N LEU A 158 4.34 -11.55 3.33
CA LEU A 158 4.81 -10.68 4.39
C LEU A 158 3.70 -9.71 4.84
N MET A 159 3.04 -9.05 3.88
CA MET A 159 1.93 -8.14 4.18
C MET A 159 0.76 -8.86 4.86
N SER A 160 0.38 -10.03 4.39
CA SER A 160 -0.73 -10.80 4.98
C SER A 160 -0.43 -11.17 6.44
N ILE A 161 0.78 -11.65 6.73
CA ILE A 161 1.21 -11.99 8.09
C ILE A 161 1.19 -10.74 8.97
N MET A 162 1.82 -9.65 8.53
CA MET A 162 1.88 -8.40 9.31
C MET A 162 0.49 -7.80 9.53
N LEU A 163 -0.37 -7.81 8.51
CA LEU A 163 -1.73 -7.25 8.59
C LEU A 163 -2.63 -8.06 9.54
N LEU A 164 -2.63 -9.38 9.42
CA LEU A 164 -3.43 -10.26 10.29
C LEU A 164 -2.97 -10.14 11.74
N THR A 165 -1.68 -10.20 11.99
CA THR A 165 -1.14 -10.14 13.35
C THR A 165 -1.32 -8.78 14.00
N SER A 166 -1.08 -7.69 13.26
CA SER A 166 -1.29 -6.33 13.77
C SER A 166 -2.77 -6.00 13.98
N SER A 167 -3.66 -6.45 13.08
CA SER A 167 -5.11 -6.27 13.24
C SER A 167 -5.62 -7.00 14.47
N LEU A 168 -5.17 -8.24 14.69
CA LEU A 168 -5.55 -9.02 15.86
C LEU A 168 -5.05 -8.36 17.16
N ALA A 169 -3.79 -7.94 17.19
CA ALA A 169 -3.21 -7.23 18.33
C ALA A 169 -3.98 -5.93 18.63
N SER A 170 -4.28 -5.13 17.60
CA SER A 170 -5.01 -3.88 17.76
C SER A 170 -6.44 -4.10 18.26
N ALA A 171 -7.14 -5.08 17.68
CA ALA A 171 -8.53 -5.38 18.05
C ALA A 171 -8.69 -5.93 19.48
N LEU A 172 -7.66 -6.59 20.02
CA LEU A 172 -7.72 -7.22 21.33
C LEU A 172 -7.14 -6.35 22.46
N LEU A 173 -6.13 -5.52 22.15
CA LEU A 173 -5.37 -4.78 23.16
C LEU A 173 -5.75 -3.30 23.27
N ILE A 174 -6.38 -2.73 22.25
CA ILE A 174 -6.79 -1.33 22.29
C ILE A 174 -8.22 -1.24 22.82
N PRO A 175 -8.47 -0.46 23.88
CA PRO A 175 -9.81 -0.28 24.40
C PRO A 175 -10.68 0.57 23.46
N ASP A 176 -11.99 0.30 23.41
CA ASP A 176 -12.95 0.95 22.50
C ASP A 176 -12.90 2.48 22.56
N TRP A 177 -12.74 3.06 23.73
CA TRP A 177 -12.68 4.51 23.91
C TRP A 177 -11.48 5.16 23.22
N ALA A 178 -10.34 4.45 23.16
CA ALA A 178 -9.13 4.94 22.51
C ALA A 178 -9.19 4.82 20.99
N TYR A 179 -9.99 3.85 20.49
CA TYR A 179 -10.10 3.55 19.06
C TYR A 179 -11.16 4.39 18.33
N ARG A 180 -12.10 5.00 19.06
CA ARG A 180 -13.14 5.88 18.48
C ARG A 180 -12.52 7.07 17.75
N GLU A 181 -13.29 7.66 16.82
CA GLU A 181 -12.91 8.92 16.16
C GLU A 181 -12.53 9.98 17.18
N GLY A 182 -11.36 10.60 17.03
CA GLY A 182 -10.79 11.54 17.98
C GLY A 182 -10.11 10.90 19.21
N GLY A 183 -10.12 9.57 19.34
CA GLY A 183 -9.38 8.87 20.38
C GLY A 183 -7.87 8.80 20.09
N VAL A 184 -7.08 8.58 21.14
CA VAL A 184 -5.60 8.59 21.08
C VAL A 184 -4.98 7.48 20.20
N ALA A 185 -5.73 6.42 19.90
CA ALA A 185 -5.32 5.31 19.02
C ALA A 185 -5.96 5.40 17.62
N SER A 186 -6.84 6.38 17.39
CA SER A 186 -7.56 6.53 16.12
C SER A 186 -6.59 6.81 14.97
N GLY A 187 -6.56 5.91 13.97
CA GLY A 187 -5.68 6.01 12.81
C GLY A 187 -4.20 5.73 13.08
N ARG A 188 -3.81 5.36 14.34
CA ARG A 188 -2.41 5.09 14.72
C ARG A 188 -2.29 3.95 15.76
N ALA A 189 -3.02 2.88 15.54
CA ALA A 189 -3.14 1.77 16.49
C ALA A 189 -1.80 1.21 16.99
N LEU A 190 -0.87 0.90 16.10
CA LEU A 190 0.45 0.39 16.47
C LEU A 190 1.33 1.43 17.16
N ALA A 191 1.25 2.70 16.77
CA ALA A 191 1.95 3.78 17.42
C ALA A 191 1.42 4.07 18.84
N TYR A 192 0.16 3.71 19.12
CA TYR A 192 -0.40 3.71 20.48
C TYR A 192 0.10 2.52 21.30
N LEU A 193 0.16 1.32 20.72
CA LEU A 193 0.62 0.11 21.42
C LEU A 193 2.12 0.15 21.71
N ALA A 194 2.93 0.79 20.85
CA ALA A 194 4.38 0.82 21.00
C ALA A 194 4.84 1.42 22.34
N PRO A 195 4.46 2.65 22.74
CA PRO A 195 4.82 3.20 24.03
C PRO A 195 4.15 2.48 25.19
N THR A 196 2.95 1.94 25.00
CA THR A 196 2.20 1.23 26.06
C THR A 196 2.91 -0.05 26.51
N TYR A 197 3.48 -0.83 25.58
CA TYR A 197 4.07 -2.13 25.90
C TYR A 197 5.61 -2.18 25.88
N LEU A 198 6.26 -1.23 25.20
CA LEU A 198 7.72 -1.19 25.04
C LEU A 198 8.35 0.09 25.60
N GLY A 199 7.53 0.98 26.19
CA GLY A 199 7.98 2.24 26.79
C GLY A 199 8.07 3.41 25.83
N SER A 200 8.12 4.62 26.40
CA SER A 200 8.05 5.89 25.65
C SER A 200 9.19 6.09 24.66
N ALA A 201 10.41 5.66 25.02
CA ALA A 201 11.57 5.77 24.14
C ALA A 201 11.41 4.93 22.86
N PHE A 202 10.98 3.67 22.99
CA PHE A 202 10.69 2.82 21.85
C PHE A 202 9.54 3.39 21.01
N GLY A 203 8.46 3.86 21.67
CA GLY A 203 7.32 4.47 20.98
C GLY A 203 7.72 5.67 20.12
N SER A 204 8.58 6.55 20.64
CA SER A 204 9.06 7.70 19.88
C SER A 204 9.92 7.31 18.67
N VAL A 205 10.83 6.35 18.83
CA VAL A 205 11.67 5.85 17.72
C VAL A 205 10.82 5.14 16.67
N TYR A 206 9.85 4.33 17.11
CA TYR A 206 8.87 3.66 16.25
C TYR A 206 8.09 4.67 15.41
N ASP A 207 7.59 5.72 16.04
CA ASP A 207 6.78 6.74 15.40
C ASP A 207 7.58 7.57 14.39
N ILE A 208 8.84 7.96 14.74
CA ILE A 208 9.76 8.61 13.79
C ILE A 208 10.01 7.71 12.57
N ASN A 209 10.23 6.43 12.79
CA ASN A 209 10.44 5.50 11.68
C ASN A 209 9.16 5.33 10.83
N THR A 210 7.98 5.36 11.47
CA THR A 210 6.68 5.37 10.79
C THR A 210 6.51 6.62 9.92
N ILE A 211 6.86 7.79 10.40
CA ILE A 211 6.86 9.04 9.62
C ILE A 211 7.74 8.90 8.38
N LEU A 212 8.94 8.36 8.55
CA LEU A 212 9.87 8.18 7.44
C LEU A 212 9.36 7.19 6.40
N ILE A 213 8.85 6.01 6.82
CA ILE A 213 8.37 5.01 5.86
C ILE A 213 7.13 5.48 5.11
N LEU A 214 6.21 6.19 5.76
CA LEU A 214 5.04 6.79 5.12
C LEU A 214 5.47 7.83 4.07
N TRP A 215 6.43 8.69 4.40
CA TRP A 215 6.97 9.65 3.44
C TRP A 215 7.63 8.96 2.23
N PHE A 216 8.41 7.90 2.47
CA PHE A 216 9.00 7.09 1.39
C PHE A 216 7.96 6.30 0.59
N ALA A 217 6.83 5.93 1.17
CA ALA A 217 5.71 5.36 0.42
C ALA A 217 5.19 6.36 -0.62
N GLY A 218 5.06 7.64 -0.25
CA GLY A 218 4.77 8.71 -1.19
C GLY A 218 5.84 8.84 -2.30
N ALA A 219 7.12 8.70 -1.94
CA ALA A 219 8.23 8.71 -2.89
C ALA A 219 8.15 7.54 -3.89
N SER A 220 7.81 6.34 -3.42
CA SER A 220 7.65 5.17 -4.31
C SER A 220 6.51 5.36 -5.31
N ALA A 221 5.40 5.97 -4.90
CA ALA A 221 4.29 6.30 -5.77
C ALA A 221 4.69 7.33 -6.84
N MET A 222 5.43 8.38 -6.47
CA MET A 222 5.99 9.36 -7.40
C MET A 222 6.89 8.68 -8.44
N ALA A 223 7.80 7.81 -8.00
CA ALA A 223 8.69 7.07 -8.88
C ALA A 223 7.92 6.18 -9.87
N GLY A 224 6.89 5.49 -9.39
CA GLY A 224 6.00 4.67 -10.22
C GLY A 224 5.34 5.51 -11.32
N LEU A 225 4.76 6.66 -10.97
CA LEU A 225 4.12 7.57 -11.93
C LEU A 225 5.10 8.18 -12.94
N LEU A 226 6.30 8.59 -12.49
CA LEU A 226 7.33 9.13 -13.37
C LEU A 226 7.85 8.09 -14.38
N ASN A 227 7.72 6.80 -14.08
CA ASN A 227 8.05 5.73 -15.00
C ASN A 227 6.86 5.32 -15.89
N LEU A 228 5.65 5.27 -15.33
CA LEU A 228 4.45 4.80 -16.01
C LEU A 228 3.90 5.83 -17.01
N VAL A 229 3.77 7.10 -16.58
CA VAL A 229 3.13 8.17 -17.36
C VAL A 229 3.84 8.40 -18.70
N PRO A 230 5.18 8.55 -18.78
CA PRO A 230 5.90 8.74 -20.04
C PRO A 230 5.81 7.54 -21.00
N ARG A 231 5.57 6.35 -20.49
CA ARG A 231 5.47 5.13 -21.31
C ARG A 231 4.06 4.84 -21.80
N HIS A 232 3.03 5.19 -21.02
CA HIS A 232 1.63 4.86 -21.32
C HIS A 232 0.94 5.95 -22.16
N LEU A 233 0.97 7.20 -21.71
CA LEU A 233 0.24 8.29 -22.33
C LEU A 233 0.58 8.52 -23.82
N PRO A 234 1.86 8.49 -24.26
CA PRO A 234 2.20 8.68 -25.67
C PRO A 234 1.65 7.59 -26.60
N ARG A 235 1.47 6.36 -26.11
CA ARG A 235 0.93 5.24 -26.91
C ARG A 235 -0.52 5.46 -27.36
N PHE A 236 -1.27 6.24 -26.60
CA PHE A 236 -2.67 6.57 -26.91
C PHE A 236 -2.84 7.92 -27.61
N GLY A 237 -1.75 8.58 -28.03
CA GLY A 237 -1.79 9.90 -28.64
C GLY A 237 -2.26 11.02 -27.71
N MET A 238 -2.37 10.76 -26.42
CA MET A 238 -2.94 11.69 -25.42
C MET A 238 -1.89 12.51 -24.67
N ALA A 239 -0.63 12.52 -25.14
CA ALA A 239 0.42 13.20 -24.41
C ALA A 239 1.17 14.23 -25.26
N PRO A 240 1.34 15.47 -24.76
CA PRO A 240 2.28 16.41 -25.32
C PRO A 240 3.72 15.90 -25.20
N ARG A 241 4.62 16.36 -26.07
CA ARG A 241 6.01 15.90 -26.15
C ARG A 241 6.80 16.05 -24.84
N TRP A 242 6.45 17.01 -23.99
CA TRP A 242 7.11 17.24 -22.70
C TRP A 242 6.84 16.15 -21.65
N VAL A 243 5.77 15.36 -21.79
CA VAL A 243 5.46 14.24 -20.88
C VAL A 243 6.53 13.14 -20.93
N ALA A 244 7.25 13.03 -22.05
CA ALA A 244 8.40 12.12 -22.16
C ALA A 244 9.60 12.54 -21.28
N LEU A 245 9.60 13.78 -20.78
CA LEU A 245 10.65 14.31 -19.92
C LEU A 245 10.25 14.20 -18.45
N VAL A 246 11.06 13.51 -17.64
CA VAL A 246 10.80 13.29 -16.21
C VAL A 246 10.75 14.59 -15.42
N ARG A 247 11.68 15.53 -15.68
CA ARG A 247 11.77 16.78 -14.91
C ARG A 247 10.53 17.68 -14.95
N PRO A 248 9.88 17.97 -16.10
CA PRO A 248 8.66 18.77 -16.10
C PRO A 248 7.44 18.04 -15.56
N LEU A 249 7.47 16.72 -15.48
CA LEU A 249 6.36 15.92 -14.94
C LEU A 249 6.28 16.04 -13.40
N VAL A 250 7.40 16.20 -12.71
CA VAL A 250 7.43 16.36 -11.23
C VAL A 250 6.57 17.54 -10.75
N PRO A 251 6.74 18.78 -11.25
CA PRO A 251 5.90 19.89 -10.79
C PRO A 251 4.42 19.71 -11.16
N VAL A 252 4.11 19.04 -12.27
CA VAL A 252 2.70 18.75 -12.63
C VAL A 252 2.08 17.80 -11.61
N LEU A 253 2.75 16.69 -11.28
CA LEU A 253 2.28 15.75 -10.26
C LEU A 253 2.18 16.41 -8.89
N PHE A 254 3.19 17.21 -8.51
CA PHE A 254 3.17 17.98 -7.28
C PHE A 254 1.98 18.94 -7.21
N THR A 255 1.66 19.64 -8.31
CA THR A 255 0.51 20.55 -8.35
C THR A 255 -0.80 19.78 -8.15
N ILE A 256 -0.94 18.61 -8.76
CA ILE A 256 -2.12 17.74 -8.55
C ILE A 256 -2.21 17.32 -7.08
N ASP A 257 -1.10 16.88 -6.49
CA ASP A 257 -1.06 16.50 -5.07
C ASP A 257 -1.40 17.67 -4.15
N LEU A 258 -0.89 18.86 -4.46
CA LEU A 258 -1.20 20.07 -3.70
C LEU A 258 -2.69 20.41 -3.75
N VAL A 259 -3.29 20.38 -4.95
CA VAL A 259 -4.73 20.61 -5.13
C VAL A 259 -5.54 19.60 -4.32
N VAL A 260 -5.23 18.31 -4.44
CA VAL A 260 -5.91 17.25 -3.68
C VAL A 260 -5.77 17.48 -2.17
N THR A 261 -4.55 17.80 -1.71
CA THR A 261 -4.30 18.07 -0.28
C THR A 261 -5.11 19.26 0.24
N LEU A 262 -5.23 20.33 -0.56
CA LEU A 262 -6.01 21.52 -0.19
C LEU A 262 -7.52 21.24 -0.20
N VAL A 263 -8.03 20.50 -1.20
CA VAL A 263 -9.45 20.11 -1.29
C VAL A 263 -9.87 19.29 -0.08
N PHE A 264 -9.06 18.31 0.32
CA PHE A 264 -9.33 17.45 1.46
C PHE A 264 -8.79 18.03 2.78
N ARG A 265 -8.17 19.22 2.78
CA ARG A 265 -7.55 19.86 3.95
C ARG A 265 -6.55 18.98 4.70
N GLY A 266 -5.91 18.06 3.98
CA GLY A 266 -4.99 17.08 4.58
C GLY A 266 -5.67 16.00 5.42
N ASP A 267 -7.00 15.88 5.41
CA ASP A 267 -7.73 14.86 6.20
C ASP A 267 -7.47 13.47 5.63
N VAL A 268 -6.85 12.62 6.46
CA VAL A 268 -6.45 11.24 6.10
C VAL A 268 -7.67 10.37 5.84
N ASN A 269 -8.74 10.50 6.64
CA ASN A 269 -9.91 9.62 6.54
C ASN A 269 -10.70 9.88 5.26
N HIS A 270 -10.92 11.15 4.91
CA HIS A 270 -11.58 11.53 3.68
C HIS A 270 -10.76 11.17 2.43
N GLN A 271 -9.43 11.39 2.47
CA GLN A 271 -8.54 10.97 1.39
C GLN A 271 -8.49 9.45 1.24
N ALA A 272 -8.46 8.70 2.35
CA ALA A 272 -8.46 7.25 2.35
C ALA A 272 -9.72 6.67 1.70
N GLY A 273 -10.90 7.22 1.98
CA GLY A 273 -12.15 6.81 1.37
C GLY A 273 -12.18 7.03 -0.15
N ALA A 274 -11.74 8.21 -0.61
CA ALA A 274 -11.64 8.52 -2.03
C ALA A 274 -10.64 7.60 -2.74
N TYR A 275 -9.48 7.36 -2.13
CA TYR A 275 -8.44 6.48 -2.65
C TYR A 275 -8.91 5.02 -2.74
N ALA A 276 -9.56 4.49 -1.69
CA ALA A 276 -10.09 3.13 -1.68
C ALA A 276 -11.07 2.89 -2.84
N THR A 277 -11.93 3.86 -3.13
CA THR A 277 -12.87 3.78 -4.27
C THR A 277 -12.12 3.68 -5.60
N GLY A 278 -11.08 4.50 -5.80
CA GLY A 278 -10.24 4.46 -6.99
C GLY A 278 -9.52 3.12 -7.17
N VAL A 279 -8.93 2.59 -6.10
CA VAL A 279 -8.23 1.28 -6.10
C VAL A 279 -9.19 0.15 -6.43
N LEU A 280 -10.39 0.13 -5.84
CA LEU A 280 -11.41 -0.88 -6.14
C LEU A 280 -11.85 -0.84 -7.61
N ALA A 281 -12.08 0.34 -8.17
CA ALA A 281 -12.44 0.49 -9.57
C ALA A 281 -11.32 -0.03 -10.49
N LEU A 282 -10.06 0.25 -10.16
CA LEU A 282 -8.90 -0.22 -10.90
C LEU A 282 -8.74 -1.74 -10.81
N ILE A 283 -8.83 -2.34 -9.62
CA ILE A 283 -8.75 -3.80 -9.44
C ILE A 283 -9.91 -4.49 -10.17
N PHE A 284 -11.12 -3.95 -10.09
CA PHE A 284 -12.28 -4.49 -10.77
C PHE A 284 -12.12 -4.46 -12.29
N SER A 285 -11.68 -3.35 -12.87
CA SER A 285 -11.43 -3.23 -14.31
C SER A 285 -10.30 -4.14 -14.77
N ALA A 286 -9.22 -4.26 -13.99
CA ALA A 286 -8.12 -5.18 -14.27
C ALA A 286 -8.56 -6.65 -14.22
N SER A 287 -9.42 -7.01 -13.26
CA SER A 287 -9.98 -8.36 -13.14
C SER A 287 -10.87 -8.71 -14.35
N ILE A 288 -11.71 -7.78 -14.80
CA ILE A 288 -12.52 -7.97 -16.03
C ILE A 288 -11.59 -8.16 -17.24
N ALA A 289 -10.58 -7.32 -17.42
CA ALA A 289 -9.64 -7.41 -18.52
C ALA A 289 -8.88 -8.75 -18.50
N ALA A 290 -8.46 -9.21 -17.33
CA ALA A 290 -7.80 -10.52 -17.16
C ALA A 290 -8.73 -11.69 -17.51
N CYS A 291 -10.00 -11.65 -17.08
CA CYS A 291 -11.00 -12.65 -17.41
C CYS A 291 -11.27 -12.69 -18.93
N LEU A 292 -11.43 -11.54 -19.57
CA LEU A 292 -11.66 -11.46 -21.01
C LEU A 292 -10.45 -11.96 -21.81
N GLY A 293 -9.22 -11.58 -21.39
CA GLY A 293 -8.00 -12.05 -22.01
C GLY A 293 -7.84 -13.57 -21.88
N SER A 294 -8.06 -14.11 -20.68
CA SER A 294 -8.00 -15.57 -20.46
C SER A 294 -9.06 -16.33 -21.25
N TRP A 295 -10.24 -15.74 -21.41
CA TRP A 295 -11.32 -16.34 -22.21
C TRP A 295 -11.00 -16.33 -23.71
N GLN A 296 -10.41 -15.23 -24.22
CA GLN A 296 -9.95 -15.15 -25.61
C GLN A 296 -8.84 -16.17 -25.88
N ASP A 297 -7.81 -16.26 -25.00
CA ASP A 297 -6.73 -17.24 -25.12
C ASP A 297 -7.24 -18.68 -25.07
N ALA A 298 -8.26 -18.97 -24.24
CA ALA A 298 -8.87 -20.28 -24.16
C ALA A 298 -9.64 -20.64 -25.44
N ARG A 299 -10.29 -19.67 -26.05
CA ARG A 299 -11.04 -19.85 -27.31
C ARG A 299 -10.11 -20.06 -28.50
N ASP A 300 -9.00 -19.32 -28.53
CA ASP A 300 -8.02 -19.41 -29.62
C ASP A 300 -7.20 -20.72 -29.61
N ASN A 301 -7.02 -21.32 -28.42
CA ASN A 301 -6.23 -22.53 -28.23
C ASN A 301 -7.04 -23.84 -28.20
N ASP A 302 -8.34 -23.84 -28.47
CA ASP A 302 -9.25 -25.01 -28.45
C ASP A 302 -9.21 -25.83 -27.12
N GLN A 303 -8.74 -25.26 -26.05
CA GLN A 303 -8.63 -25.86 -24.72
C GLN A 303 -9.75 -25.40 -23.77
N ALA A 304 -10.99 -25.62 -24.13
CA ALA A 304 -12.17 -25.15 -23.39
C ALA A 304 -12.25 -25.61 -21.90
N ALA A 305 -11.65 -26.74 -21.54
CA ALA A 305 -11.72 -27.29 -20.18
C ALA A 305 -10.71 -26.65 -19.19
N SER A 306 -9.49 -26.37 -19.65
CA SER A 306 -8.46 -25.74 -18.79
C SER A 306 -8.61 -24.22 -18.69
N GLY A 307 -9.26 -23.60 -19.67
CA GLY A 307 -9.50 -22.16 -19.71
C GLY A 307 -10.50 -21.67 -18.64
N ARG A 308 -11.54 -22.46 -18.36
CA ARG A 308 -12.52 -22.12 -17.32
C ARG A 308 -11.91 -22.11 -15.91
N LEU A 309 -11.01 -23.03 -15.63
CA LEU A 309 -10.32 -23.10 -14.34
C LEU A 309 -9.29 -21.95 -14.20
N LYS A 310 -8.55 -21.63 -15.28
CA LYS A 310 -7.62 -20.51 -15.31
C LYS A 310 -8.32 -19.16 -15.18
N ALA A 311 -9.48 -18.98 -15.81
CA ALA A 311 -10.28 -17.75 -15.70
C ALA A 311 -10.83 -17.54 -14.27
N SER A 312 -11.28 -18.59 -13.59
CA SER A 312 -11.74 -18.49 -12.20
C SER A 312 -10.59 -18.21 -11.22
N ILE A 313 -9.40 -18.74 -11.46
CA ILE A 313 -8.22 -18.50 -10.65
C ILE A 313 -7.68 -17.08 -10.90
N SER A 314 -7.68 -16.58 -12.14
CA SER A 314 -7.22 -15.23 -12.46
C SER A 314 -8.16 -14.13 -11.98
N ALA A 315 -9.44 -14.42 -11.75
CA ALA A 315 -10.37 -13.49 -11.12
C ALA A 315 -10.06 -13.25 -9.63
N PHE A 316 -9.41 -14.23 -8.97
CA PHE A 316 -9.07 -14.15 -7.55
C PHE A 316 -7.61 -13.72 -7.29
N VAL A 317 -6.71 -14.00 -8.24
CA VAL A 317 -5.30 -13.63 -8.16
C VAL A 317 -4.95 -12.91 -9.46
N PRO A 318 -4.67 -11.59 -9.44
CA PRO A 318 -4.18 -10.90 -10.62
C PRO A 318 -2.82 -11.52 -11.00
N SER A 319 -2.86 -12.49 -11.92
CA SER A 319 -1.64 -13.13 -12.37
C SER A 319 -0.90 -12.19 -13.34
N CYS A 320 0.38 -11.93 -13.07
CA CYS A 320 1.29 -11.18 -13.94
C CYS A 320 1.42 -11.79 -15.37
N SER A 321 0.79 -12.92 -15.65
CA SER A 321 0.87 -13.61 -16.93
C SER A 321 0.04 -12.98 -18.06
N ALA A 322 -0.85 -12.02 -17.77
CA ALA A 322 -1.74 -11.43 -18.77
C ALA A 322 -1.21 -10.15 -19.46
N ILE A 323 0.01 -9.70 -19.15
CA ILE A 323 0.60 -8.57 -19.87
C ILE A 323 1.47 -9.12 -21.01
N ARG A 324 0.82 -9.68 -22.01
CA ARG A 324 1.44 -9.85 -23.32
C ARG A 324 1.52 -8.48 -23.99
N LEU A 325 2.63 -7.78 -23.82
CA LEU A 325 2.97 -6.65 -24.67
C LEU A 325 3.15 -7.19 -26.10
N ARG A 326 2.13 -7.03 -26.95
CA ARG A 326 2.33 -7.12 -28.40
C ARG A 326 3.34 -6.04 -28.77
N SER A 327 4.54 -6.46 -29.13
CA SER A 327 5.48 -5.64 -29.88
C SER A 327 4.96 -5.52 -31.30
N THR A 328 4.45 -4.39 -31.68
CA THR A 328 4.49 -3.88 -33.06
C THR A 328 5.51 -2.80 -33.15
#